data_0e1772b44a8c7a8b80655ef7ab51380c
#
_entry.id   0e1772b44a8c7a8b80655ef7ab51380c
#
_cell.length_a   1.000
_cell.length_b   1.000
_cell.length_c   1.000
_cell.angle_alpha   90.00
_cell.angle_beta   90.00
_cell.angle_gamma   90.00
#
_symmetry.space_group_name_H-M   'P 1'
#
loop_
_entity.id
_entity.type
_entity.pdbx_description
1 polymer ?
#
loop_
_entity_poly.entity_id
_entity_poly.type
_entity_poly.pdbx_seq_one_letter_code
_entity_poly.pdbx_strand_id
1 'polypeptide(L)'
;MNTPTPVDALLVLSFGGPEKPEDVRPFLENVTRGRGIPASRLDEVAVHYHHFDGYSPLNDCNREIIANVEAELRRRGSTLPVYFGNRNWHPYANDIALELAENGHRNVAVFATSAWGGYSGCRQYGEDIQKMRHHLAEHHKTPIDFYRLRQFFDHPTFIEAGAHAIRNAYQQYADQGIGRDDIRLVFTA
;
A
#
# COMPACT_ATOMS: atom_id res chain seq x y z
N MET A 1 -6.75 -19.18 -28.50
CA MET A 1 -7.07 -18.57 -27.20
C MET A 1 -5.79 -18.57 -26.39
N ASN A 2 -5.22 -17.41 -26.09
CA ASN A 2 -4.04 -17.36 -25.23
C ASN A 2 -4.48 -17.75 -23.83
N THR A 3 -3.99 -18.87 -23.33
CA THR A 3 -4.12 -19.23 -21.91
C THR A 3 -3.41 -18.12 -21.12
N PRO A 4 -4.06 -17.46 -20.16
CA PRO A 4 -3.38 -16.45 -19.35
C PRO A 4 -2.18 -17.10 -18.67
N THR A 5 -1.02 -16.47 -18.77
CA THR A 5 0.18 -16.93 -18.09
C THR A 5 -0.11 -16.95 -16.58
N PRO A 6 0.02 -18.11 -15.89
CA PRO A 6 -0.25 -18.16 -14.47
C PRO A 6 0.73 -17.27 -13.71
N VAL A 7 0.24 -16.50 -12.77
CA VAL A 7 1.10 -15.76 -11.84
C VAL A 7 1.77 -16.73 -10.87
N ASP A 8 3.02 -16.46 -10.51
CA ASP A 8 3.86 -17.28 -9.65
C ASP A 8 4.18 -16.63 -8.29
N ALA A 9 3.81 -15.35 -8.12
CA ALA A 9 3.85 -14.65 -6.84
C ALA A 9 2.83 -13.50 -6.80
N LEU A 10 2.48 -13.05 -5.59
CA LEU A 10 1.73 -11.83 -5.32
C LEU A 10 2.63 -10.82 -4.59
N LEU A 11 2.74 -9.61 -5.10
CA LEU A 11 3.38 -8.48 -4.43
C LEU A 11 2.30 -7.53 -3.90
N VAL A 12 2.23 -7.35 -2.59
CA VAL A 12 1.50 -6.28 -1.93
C VAL A 12 2.39 -5.05 -1.93
N LEU A 13 1.99 -4.03 -2.69
CA LEU A 13 2.76 -2.80 -2.89
C LEU A 13 2.07 -1.62 -2.22
N SER A 14 2.79 -0.94 -1.32
CA SER A 14 2.26 0.13 -0.51
C SER A 14 3.12 1.40 -0.54
N PHE A 15 2.69 2.41 0.18
CA PHE A 15 3.40 3.68 0.31
C PHE A 15 4.60 3.59 1.26
N GLY A 16 4.44 2.83 2.36
CA GLY A 16 5.38 2.75 3.46
C GLY A 16 5.21 3.85 4.50
N GLY A 17 5.71 3.60 5.69
CA GLY A 17 5.67 4.56 6.79
C GLY A 17 6.77 4.29 7.81
N PRO A 18 7.15 5.29 8.64
CA PRO A 18 8.13 5.09 9.70
C PRO A 18 7.55 4.17 10.80
N GLU A 19 8.40 3.32 11.37
CA GLU A 19 8.02 2.38 12.43
C GLU A 19 8.61 2.77 13.80
N LYS A 20 9.38 3.85 13.87
CA LYS A 20 10.00 4.39 15.08
C LYS A 20 10.42 5.86 14.85
N PRO A 21 10.71 6.62 15.93
CA PRO A 21 11.06 8.04 15.83
C PRO A 21 12.25 8.34 14.89
N GLU A 22 13.26 7.49 14.89
CA GLU A 22 14.47 7.67 14.06
C GLU A 22 14.19 7.52 12.57
N ASP A 23 13.12 6.83 12.22
CA ASP A 23 12.72 6.60 10.82
C ASP A 23 12.06 7.83 10.19
N VAL A 24 11.49 8.72 11.01
CA VAL A 24 10.63 9.82 10.53
C VAL A 24 11.37 10.72 9.55
N ARG A 25 12.55 11.21 9.91
CA ARG A 25 13.29 12.14 9.07
C ARG A 25 13.75 11.50 7.75
N PRO A 26 14.41 10.32 7.74
CA PRO A 26 14.80 9.64 6.51
C PRO A 26 13.58 9.27 5.62
N PHE A 27 12.47 8.87 6.22
CA PHE A 27 11.24 8.60 5.49
C PHE A 27 10.72 9.86 4.76
N LEU A 28 10.63 11.00 5.45
CA LEU A 28 10.18 12.26 4.85
C LEU A 28 11.11 12.73 3.73
N GLU A 29 12.40 12.54 3.87
CA GLU A 29 13.38 12.82 2.81
C GLU A 29 13.16 11.93 1.59
N ASN A 30 12.86 10.64 1.77
CA ASN A 30 12.52 9.73 0.67
C ASN A 30 11.22 10.16 -0.03
N VAL A 31 10.18 10.48 0.71
CA VAL A 31 8.87 10.91 0.16
C VAL A 31 9.01 12.18 -0.68
N THR A 32 9.89 13.08 -0.28
CA THR A 32 10.04 14.40 -0.91
C THR A 32 11.23 14.50 -1.86
N ARG A 33 11.95 13.42 -2.07
CA ARG A 33 13.13 13.38 -2.93
C ARG A 33 12.83 13.93 -4.33
N GLY A 34 13.65 14.91 -4.76
CA GLY A 34 13.52 15.54 -6.07
C GLY A 34 12.39 16.57 -6.20
N ARG A 35 11.66 16.87 -5.10
CA ARG A 35 10.55 17.84 -5.12
C ARG A 35 10.93 19.24 -4.66
N GLY A 36 12.19 19.47 -4.25
CA GLY A 36 12.66 20.78 -3.80
C GLY A 36 11.98 21.27 -2.51
N ILE A 37 11.52 20.38 -1.65
CA ILE A 37 10.86 20.75 -0.39
C ILE A 37 11.93 21.22 0.62
N PRO A 38 11.79 22.41 1.24
CA PRO A 38 12.74 22.90 2.22
C PRO A 38 12.82 22.00 3.46
N ALA A 39 14.02 21.92 4.06
CA ALA A 39 14.25 21.11 5.28
C ALA A 39 13.33 21.54 6.43
N SER A 40 13.08 22.85 6.60
CA SER A 40 12.16 23.37 7.62
C SER A 40 10.74 22.81 7.48
N ARG A 41 10.28 22.59 6.25
CA ARG A 41 8.97 21.99 6.04
C ARG A 41 8.93 20.52 6.45
N LEU A 42 10.03 19.79 6.28
CA LEU A 42 10.15 18.41 6.78
C LEU A 42 10.14 18.38 8.31
N ASP A 43 10.77 19.37 8.96
CA ASP A 43 10.78 19.47 10.42
C ASP A 43 9.36 19.73 10.97
N GLU A 44 8.60 20.62 10.32
CA GLU A 44 7.19 20.86 10.67
C GLU A 44 6.34 19.59 10.55
N VAL A 45 6.52 18.82 9.47
CA VAL A 45 5.78 17.57 9.26
C VAL A 45 6.23 16.49 10.25
N ALA A 46 7.51 16.43 10.58
CA ALA A 46 8.06 15.47 11.53
C ALA A 46 7.42 15.61 12.93
N VAL A 47 7.06 16.82 13.35
CA VAL A 47 6.35 17.06 14.63
C VAL A 47 5.05 16.25 14.69
N HIS A 48 4.30 16.14 13.58
CA HIS A 48 3.06 15.38 13.57
C HIS A 48 3.32 13.87 13.77
N TYR A 49 4.40 13.33 13.17
CA TYR A 49 4.78 11.94 13.40
C TYR A 49 5.24 11.72 14.84
N HIS A 50 6.05 12.62 15.38
CA HIS A 50 6.54 12.52 16.76
C HIS A 50 5.43 12.65 17.81
N HIS A 51 4.30 13.31 17.48
CA HIS A 51 3.13 13.32 18.35
C HIS A 51 2.52 11.91 18.54
N PHE A 52 2.79 10.99 17.60
CA PHE A 52 2.42 9.59 17.66
C PHE A 52 3.66 8.69 17.78
N ASP A 53 4.62 9.09 18.61
CA ASP A 53 5.87 8.36 18.88
C ASP A 53 6.68 8.01 17.63
N GLY A 54 6.56 8.79 16.57
CA GLY A 54 7.23 8.56 15.29
C GLY A 54 6.76 7.33 14.51
N TYR A 55 5.64 6.77 14.91
CA TYR A 55 5.10 5.52 14.38
C TYR A 55 3.93 5.74 13.43
N SER A 56 3.95 5.04 12.30
CA SER A 56 2.82 4.93 11.38
C SER A 56 2.29 3.49 11.40
N PRO A 57 0.99 3.26 11.65
CA PRO A 57 0.44 1.92 11.66
C PRO A 57 0.33 1.28 10.26
N LEU A 58 0.72 1.99 9.20
CA LEU A 58 0.51 1.57 7.81
C LEU A 58 1.15 0.22 7.51
N ASN A 59 2.39 0.01 7.94
CA ASN A 59 3.08 -1.26 7.67
C ASN A 59 2.44 -2.42 8.43
N ASP A 60 1.98 -2.21 9.66
CA ASP A 60 1.29 -3.26 10.43
C ASP A 60 -0.08 -3.58 9.82
N CYS A 61 -0.83 -2.58 9.40
CA CYS A 61 -2.08 -2.80 8.65
C CYS A 61 -1.81 -3.62 7.37
N ASN A 62 -0.71 -3.35 6.66
CA ASN A 62 -0.35 -4.13 5.48
C ASN A 62 0.05 -5.56 5.83
N ARG A 63 0.79 -5.79 6.93
CA ARG A 63 1.12 -7.14 7.41
C ARG A 63 -0.13 -7.93 7.78
N GLU A 64 -1.11 -7.28 8.38
CA GLU A 64 -2.42 -7.91 8.68
C GLU A 64 -3.18 -8.26 7.39
N ILE A 65 -3.22 -7.36 6.41
CA ILE A 65 -3.80 -7.62 5.09
C ILE A 65 -3.12 -8.84 4.45
N ILE A 66 -1.79 -8.90 4.47
CA ILE A 66 -1.01 -10.00 3.92
C ILE A 66 -1.36 -11.32 4.61
N ALA A 67 -1.38 -11.34 5.94
CA ALA A 67 -1.74 -12.54 6.70
C ALA A 67 -3.15 -13.05 6.34
N ASN A 68 -4.12 -12.15 6.18
CA ASN A 68 -5.48 -12.48 5.76
C ASN A 68 -5.53 -13.00 4.31
N VAL A 69 -4.78 -12.38 3.40
CA VAL A 69 -4.67 -12.83 2.00
C VAL A 69 -4.05 -14.21 1.92
N GLU A 70 -2.97 -14.46 2.63
CA GLU A 70 -2.33 -15.79 2.68
C GLU A 70 -3.26 -16.87 3.24
N ALA A 71 -4.01 -16.52 4.31
CA ALA A 71 -5.00 -17.44 4.88
C ALA A 71 -6.10 -17.79 3.86
N GLU A 72 -6.58 -16.80 3.12
CA GLU A 72 -7.60 -17.01 2.10
C GLU A 72 -7.06 -17.78 0.88
N LEU A 73 -5.84 -17.50 0.44
CA LEU A 73 -5.17 -18.27 -0.61
C LEU A 73 -5.05 -19.76 -0.22
N ARG A 74 -4.56 -20.03 1.00
CA ARG A 74 -4.50 -21.43 1.53
C ARG A 74 -5.88 -22.07 1.60
N ARG A 75 -6.90 -21.35 2.05
CA ARG A 75 -8.28 -21.85 2.09
C ARG A 75 -8.79 -22.27 0.71
N ARG A 76 -8.35 -21.57 -0.34
CA ARG A 76 -8.67 -21.85 -1.75
C ARG A 76 -7.75 -22.90 -2.39
N GLY A 77 -6.83 -23.49 -1.63
CA GLY A 77 -5.87 -24.49 -2.14
C GLY A 77 -4.72 -23.91 -2.95
N SER A 78 -4.47 -22.58 -2.85
CA SER A 78 -3.35 -21.91 -3.50
C SER A 78 -2.14 -21.85 -2.57
N THR A 79 -0.96 -22.09 -3.13
CA THR A 79 0.35 -21.94 -2.46
C THR A 79 1.12 -20.73 -2.97
N LEU A 80 0.41 -19.78 -3.61
CA LEU A 80 1.01 -18.58 -4.17
C LEU A 80 1.73 -17.78 -3.05
N PRO A 81 3.04 -17.55 -3.14
CA PRO A 81 3.76 -16.77 -2.15
C PRO A 81 3.37 -15.28 -2.22
N VAL A 82 3.32 -14.64 -1.06
CA VAL A 82 2.98 -13.22 -0.93
C VAL A 82 4.19 -12.45 -0.44
N TYR A 83 4.56 -11.43 -1.19
CA TYR A 83 5.67 -10.52 -0.88
C TYR A 83 5.13 -9.15 -0.50
N PHE A 84 5.90 -8.41 0.29
CA PHE A 84 5.55 -7.06 0.73
C PHE A 84 6.62 -6.06 0.33
N GLY A 85 6.24 -4.99 -0.35
CA GLY A 85 7.15 -3.92 -0.73
C GLY A 85 6.54 -2.54 -0.62
N ASN A 86 7.36 -1.56 -0.24
CA ASN A 86 6.96 -0.18 -0.09
C ASN A 86 7.72 0.75 -1.05
N ARG A 87 7.07 1.86 -1.41
CA ARG A 87 7.68 2.92 -2.22
C ARG A 87 8.73 3.71 -1.45
N ASN A 88 8.42 4.13 -0.23
CA ASN A 88 9.19 5.17 0.46
C ASN A 88 9.88 4.69 1.73
N TRP A 89 9.64 3.48 2.18
CA TRP A 89 10.24 2.92 3.39
C TRP A 89 10.45 1.41 3.29
N HIS A 90 11.08 0.84 4.27
CA HIS A 90 11.33 -0.61 4.33
C HIS A 90 10.03 -1.43 4.53
N PRO A 91 10.00 -2.64 3.94
CA PRO A 91 10.92 -3.16 2.93
C PRO A 91 10.73 -2.42 1.60
N TYR A 92 11.81 -2.01 0.93
CA TYR A 92 11.68 -1.29 -0.34
C TYR A 92 11.26 -2.20 -1.49
N ALA A 93 10.33 -1.72 -2.31
CA ALA A 93 9.81 -2.47 -3.46
C ALA A 93 10.92 -2.90 -4.45
N ASN A 94 11.97 -2.10 -4.61
CA ASN A 94 13.10 -2.44 -5.46
C ASN A 94 13.90 -3.63 -4.91
N ASP A 95 14.11 -3.70 -3.60
CA ASP A 95 14.82 -4.82 -2.96
C ASP A 95 13.98 -6.10 -3.06
N ILE A 96 12.66 -5.98 -2.88
CA ILE A 96 11.73 -7.09 -3.06
C ILE A 96 11.69 -7.58 -4.51
N ALA A 97 11.85 -6.68 -5.49
CA ALA A 97 11.97 -7.09 -6.89
C ALA A 97 13.21 -7.96 -7.14
N LEU A 98 14.35 -7.64 -6.51
CA LEU A 98 15.55 -8.49 -6.58
C LEU A 98 15.31 -9.85 -5.93
N GLU A 99 14.70 -9.87 -4.73
CA GLU A 99 14.35 -11.11 -4.03
C GLU A 99 13.42 -12.01 -4.85
N LEU A 100 12.38 -11.42 -5.47
CA LEU A 100 11.48 -12.12 -6.39
C LEU A 100 12.25 -12.79 -7.55
N ALA A 101 13.18 -12.05 -8.17
CA ALA A 101 14.00 -12.56 -9.26
C ALA A 101 14.94 -13.68 -8.82
N GLU A 102 15.54 -13.58 -7.64
CA GLU A 102 16.42 -14.58 -7.03
C GLU A 102 15.67 -15.86 -6.68
N ASN A 103 14.44 -15.74 -6.20
CA ASN A 103 13.53 -16.86 -5.93
C ASN A 103 12.92 -17.47 -7.20
N GLY A 104 13.27 -16.96 -8.39
CA GLY A 104 12.89 -17.53 -9.67
C GLY A 104 11.52 -17.10 -10.19
N HIS A 105 10.85 -16.13 -9.53
CA HIS A 105 9.55 -15.61 -9.99
C HIS A 105 9.69 -14.82 -11.29
N ARG A 106 8.69 -14.94 -12.16
CA ARG A 106 8.67 -14.31 -13.48
C ARG A 106 7.36 -13.60 -13.80
N ASN A 107 6.27 -13.99 -13.17
CA ASN A 107 4.92 -13.50 -13.44
C ASN A 107 4.26 -13.09 -12.12
N VAL A 108 4.44 -11.83 -11.73
CA VAL A 108 4.06 -11.33 -10.42
C VAL A 108 2.80 -10.48 -10.50
N ALA A 109 1.73 -10.89 -9.82
CA ALA A 109 0.58 -10.02 -9.60
C ALA A 109 0.93 -8.93 -8.59
N VAL A 110 0.54 -7.68 -8.87
CA VAL A 110 0.79 -6.54 -7.97
C VAL A 110 -0.54 -6.01 -7.43
N PHE A 111 -0.74 -6.16 -6.14
CA PHE A 111 -1.84 -5.56 -5.40
C PHE A 111 -1.37 -4.24 -4.77
N ALA A 112 -1.81 -3.12 -5.35
CA ALA A 112 -1.56 -1.80 -4.77
C ALA A 112 -2.57 -1.52 -3.65
N THR A 113 -2.11 -1.15 -2.45
CA THR A 113 -2.97 -0.89 -1.28
C THR A 113 -3.70 0.45 -1.35
N SER A 114 -4.07 0.88 -2.55
CA SER A 114 -4.82 2.11 -2.82
C SER A 114 -6.10 1.78 -3.58
N ALA A 115 -7.25 1.98 -2.93
CA ALA A 115 -8.55 1.68 -3.52
C ALA A 115 -8.94 2.70 -4.60
N TRP A 116 -8.59 3.97 -4.39
CA TRP A 116 -9.15 5.10 -5.14
C TRP A 116 -8.31 5.49 -6.35
N GLY A 117 -9.01 6.00 -7.38
CA GLY A 117 -8.39 6.60 -8.55
C GLY A 117 -7.78 7.97 -8.22
N GLY A 118 -6.63 8.27 -8.86
CA GLY A 118 -5.93 9.53 -8.70
C GLY A 118 -4.46 9.38 -9.10
N TYR A 119 -3.70 10.48 -9.07
CA TYR A 119 -2.28 10.42 -9.41
C TYR A 119 -1.54 9.41 -8.52
N SER A 120 -1.72 9.51 -7.21
CA SER A 120 -1.06 8.62 -6.23
C SER A 120 -1.53 7.17 -6.33
N GLY A 121 -2.83 6.93 -6.55
CA GLY A 121 -3.42 5.60 -6.61
C GLY A 121 -3.31 4.93 -7.99
N CYS A 122 -3.18 5.71 -9.07
CA CYS A 122 -3.12 5.15 -10.43
C CYS A 122 -1.71 5.22 -11.00
N ARG A 123 -1.16 6.42 -11.14
CA ARG A 123 0.05 6.66 -11.91
C ARG A 123 1.30 6.28 -11.12
N GLN A 124 1.41 6.69 -9.87
CA GLN A 124 2.63 6.45 -9.09
C GLN A 124 2.91 4.95 -8.87
N TYR A 125 1.90 4.10 -8.68
CA TYR A 125 2.13 2.65 -8.62
C TYR A 125 2.58 2.04 -9.95
N GLY A 126 2.15 2.61 -11.07
CA GLY A 126 2.70 2.27 -12.38
C GLY A 126 4.15 2.68 -12.52
N GLU A 127 4.50 3.87 -12.05
CA GLU A 127 5.89 4.37 -12.00
C GLU A 127 6.78 3.51 -11.09
N ASP A 128 6.26 3.03 -9.95
CA ASP A 128 7.00 2.11 -9.07
C ASP A 128 7.29 0.78 -9.74
N ILE A 129 6.33 0.23 -10.49
CA ILE A 129 6.56 -0.98 -11.29
C ILE A 129 7.66 -0.75 -12.34
N GLN A 130 7.69 0.41 -12.99
CA GLN A 130 8.77 0.73 -13.94
C GLN A 130 10.13 0.86 -13.24
N LYS A 131 10.17 1.46 -12.04
CA LYS A 131 11.40 1.53 -11.23
C LYS A 131 11.92 0.14 -10.86
N MET A 132 11.04 -0.77 -10.42
CA MET A 132 11.41 -2.15 -10.13
C MET A 132 12.00 -2.86 -11.36
N ARG A 133 11.37 -2.70 -12.54
CA ARG A 133 11.90 -3.25 -13.80
C ARG A 133 13.27 -2.71 -14.15
N HIS A 134 13.47 -1.40 -14.00
CA HIS A 134 14.75 -0.75 -14.25
C HIS A 134 15.80 -1.24 -13.27
N HIS A 135 15.47 -1.33 -11.99
CA HIS A 135 16.37 -1.83 -10.95
C HIS A 135 16.81 -3.28 -11.19
N LEU A 136 15.91 -4.15 -11.64
CA LEU A 136 16.25 -5.52 -12.06
C LEU A 136 17.26 -5.51 -13.23
N ALA A 137 17.07 -4.64 -14.22
CA ALA A 137 17.96 -4.53 -15.36
C ALA A 137 19.36 -4.00 -14.96
N GLU A 138 19.43 -3.00 -14.08
CA GLU A 138 20.69 -2.47 -13.54
C GLU A 138 21.50 -3.54 -12.78
N HIS A 139 20.80 -4.48 -12.12
CA HIS A 139 21.41 -5.59 -11.40
C HIS A 139 21.57 -6.87 -12.25
N HIS A 140 21.40 -6.77 -13.57
CA HIS A 140 21.51 -7.89 -14.51
C HIS A 140 20.64 -9.11 -14.13
N LYS A 141 19.50 -8.86 -13.46
CA LYS A 141 18.55 -9.91 -13.11
C LYS A 141 17.62 -10.23 -14.27
N THR A 142 17.06 -11.43 -14.27
CA THR A 142 16.05 -11.82 -15.24
C THR A 142 14.82 -10.93 -15.12
N PRO A 143 14.27 -10.43 -16.23
CA PRO A 143 13.06 -9.61 -16.21
C PRO A 143 11.86 -10.31 -15.55
N ILE A 144 11.05 -9.53 -14.85
CA ILE A 144 9.78 -9.98 -14.26
C ILE A 144 8.65 -9.22 -14.94
N ASP A 145 7.61 -9.95 -15.34
CA ASP A 145 6.34 -9.38 -15.76
C ASP A 145 5.48 -9.08 -14.53
N PHE A 146 5.30 -7.79 -14.26
CA PHE A 146 4.44 -7.32 -13.18
C PHE A 146 3.06 -6.99 -13.74
N TYR A 147 2.04 -7.68 -13.22
CA TYR A 147 0.63 -7.51 -13.59
C TYR A 147 -0.11 -6.78 -12.49
N ARG A 148 -0.34 -5.48 -12.67
CA ARG A 148 -1.09 -4.71 -11.69
C ARG A 148 -2.54 -5.14 -11.68
N LEU A 149 -3.03 -5.52 -10.50
CA LEU A 149 -4.45 -5.79 -10.28
C LEU A 149 -5.25 -4.47 -10.34
N ARG A 150 -6.52 -4.58 -10.75
CA ARG A 150 -7.41 -3.41 -10.78
C ARG A 150 -7.62 -2.87 -9.38
N GLN A 151 -7.91 -1.58 -9.29
CA GLN A 151 -8.33 -0.95 -8.05
C GLN A 151 -9.68 -1.52 -7.59
N PHE A 152 -9.91 -1.50 -6.27
CA PHE A 152 -11.02 -2.19 -5.63
C PHE A 152 -12.06 -1.24 -5.02
N PHE A 153 -12.05 0.05 -5.42
CA PHE A 153 -12.95 1.08 -4.90
C PHE A 153 -14.43 0.74 -5.05
N ASP A 154 -14.81 -0.03 -6.07
CA ASP A 154 -16.17 -0.45 -6.38
C ASP A 154 -16.45 -1.91 -5.99
N HIS A 155 -15.53 -2.59 -5.29
CA HIS A 155 -15.75 -3.96 -4.87
C HIS A 155 -16.84 -4.00 -3.78
N PRO A 156 -17.89 -4.84 -3.91
CA PRO A 156 -19.02 -4.86 -2.98
C PRO A 156 -18.62 -4.95 -1.50
N THR A 157 -17.67 -5.83 -1.16
CA THR A 157 -17.18 -5.99 0.21
C THR A 157 -16.48 -4.72 0.73
N PHE A 158 -15.74 -4.00 -0.12
CA PHE A 158 -15.10 -2.75 0.25
C PHE A 158 -16.13 -1.65 0.52
N ILE A 159 -17.14 -1.54 -0.35
CA ILE A 159 -18.26 -0.61 -0.17
C ILE A 159 -19.03 -0.93 1.10
N GLU A 160 -19.30 -2.20 1.38
CA GLU A 160 -20.03 -2.64 2.58
C GLU A 160 -19.27 -2.31 3.87
N ALA A 161 -17.95 -2.52 3.89
CA ALA A 161 -17.11 -2.14 5.03
C ALA A 161 -17.19 -0.63 5.32
N GLY A 162 -17.10 0.21 4.27
CA GLY A 162 -17.27 1.66 4.40
C GLY A 162 -18.68 2.06 4.89
N ALA A 163 -19.72 1.45 4.34
CA ALA A 163 -21.10 1.69 4.75
C ALA A 163 -21.35 1.26 6.20
N HIS A 164 -20.73 0.16 6.63
CA HIS A 164 -20.80 -0.30 8.03
C HIS A 164 -20.14 0.70 8.98
N ALA A 165 -18.94 1.18 8.65
CA ALA A 165 -18.23 2.19 9.45
C ALA A 165 -19.05 3.47 9.60
N ILE A 166 -19.70 3.94 8.52
CA ILE A 166 -20.58 5.11 8.54
C ILE A 166 -21.81 4.86 9.43
N ARG A 167 -22.47 3.71 9.30
CA ARG A 167 -23.62 3.36 10.15
C ARG A 167 -23.25 3.34 11.64
N ASN A 168 -22.10 2.77 11.97
CA ASN A 168 -21.61 2.74 13.35
C ASN A 168 -21.33 4.15 13.89
N ALA A 169 -20.73 5.02 13.10
CA ALA A 169 -20.49 6.41 13.49
C ALA A 169 -21.82 7.15 13.75
N TYR A 170 -22.80 7.01 12.88
CA TYR A 170 -24.14 7.59 13.11
C TYR A 170 -24.80 7.05 14.38
N GLN A 171 -24.66 5.75 14.67
CA GLN A 171 -25.22 5.17 15.89
C GLN A 171 -24.54 5.76 17.15
N GLN A 172 -23.21 5.89 17.14
CA GLN A 172 -22.47 6.51 18.26
C GLN A 172 -22.94 7.94 18.55
N TYR A 173 -23.25 8.73 17.52
CA TYR A 173 -23.78 10.07 17.70
C TYR A 173 -25.22 10.05 18.21
N ALA A 174 -26.06 9.14 17.72
CA ALA A 174 -27.42 8.97 18.20
C ALA A 174 -27.48 8.59 19.68
N ASP A 175 -26.56 7.71 20.12
CA ASP A 175 -26.42 7.31 21.54
C ASP A 175 -26.00 8.50 22.44
N GLN A 176 -25.40 9.54 21.87
CA GLN A 176 -25.10 10.81 22.54
C GLN A 176 -26.22 11.84 22.43
N GLY A 177 -27.39 11.47 21.84
CA GLY A 177 -28.53 12.36 21.66
C GLY A 177 -28.40 13.34 20.50
N ILE A 178 -27.40 13.18 19.62
CA ILE A 178 -27.19 14.03 18.45
C ILE A 178 -28.07 13.53 17.30
N GLY A 179 -28.96 14.40 16.80
CA GLY A 179 -29.83 14.08 15.68
C GLY A 179 -29.11 13.92 14.35
N ARG A 180 -29.70 13.12 13.46
CA ARG A 180 -29.08 12.87 12.13
C ARG A 180 -28.93 14.16 11.31
N ASP A 181 -29.79 15.12 11.48
CA ASP A 181 -29.79 16.41 10.76
C ASP A 181 -28.64 17.32 11.22
N ASP A 182 -28.09 17.06 12.42
CA ASP A 182 -26.95 17.78 12.98
C ASP A 182 -25.59 17.18 12.56
N ILE A 183 -25.60 16.06 11.82
CA ILE A 183 -24.40 15.34 11.39
C ILE A 183 -24.14 15.62 9.91
N ARG A 184 -22.90 15.96 9.57
CA ARG A 184 -22.45 16.04 8.19
C ARG A 184 -21.39 14.97 7.91
N LEU A 185 -21.64 14.17 6.87
CA LEU A 185 -20.67 13.21 6.36
C LEU A 185 -19.75 13.91 5.37
N VAL A 186 -18.45 13.82 5.61
CA VAL A 186 -17.44 14.36 4.70
C VAL A 186 -16.59 13.21 4.18
N PHE A 187 -16.51 13.07 2.86
CA PHE A 187 -15.59 12.14 2.21
C PHE A 187 -14.28 12.85 1.87
N THR A 188 -13.16 12.19 2.21
CA THR A 188 -11.81 12.60 1.80
C THR A 188 -11.15 11.44 1.07
N ALA A 189 -10.44 11.73 -0.04
CA ALA A 189 -9.72 10.74 -0.84
C ALA A 189 -8.31 11.27 -1.22
#